data_c99d31a8ca5d4cf0a6b1904f2bed8ea3
#
_entry.id   c99d31a8ca5d4cf0a6b1904f2bed8ea3
#
_cell.length_a   1.000
_cell.length_b   1.000
_cell.length_c   1.000
_cell.angle_alpha   90.00
_cell.angle_beta   90.00
_cell.angle_gamma   90.00
#
_symmetry.space_group_name_H-M   'P 1'
#
loop_
_entity.id
_entity.type
_entity.pdbx_description
1 polymer ?
#
loop_
_entity_poly.entity_id
_entity_poly.type
_entity_poly.pdbx_seq_one_letter_code
_entity_poly.pdbx_strand_id
1 'polypeptide(L)'
;MTQSIYHKVDRDQLAKDLDQIRRDVLSDLGEDDFKHLKKIERWGRIFSTIGYGTAWIIPNPVSAYFISQGSMTRWTTIAHHITHRAYDKIKGIPKRYTSKGFAAGNRRYLDWFEWMLPAAWDKEHNDLHHYNLGEQADPDQVEYNMEAFLALKIPVWLRYVFLGVMASTWKFMYYAPSTLRELRVSNAKKAGKELPPFSRADEWNPLKPEGWELWSVCLAPYAIIRFALIPLLFIPVGIVAGIGGAIAATNVLINSLFEL
;
A
#
# COMPACT_ATOMS: atom_id res chain seq x y z
N MET A 1 30.88 5.87 -26.38
CA MET A 1 30.66 4.84 -25.35
C MET A 1 31.27 5.35 -24.06
N THR A 2 30.46 5.82 -23.15
CA THR A 2 30.88 6.26 -21.81
C THR A 2 31.32 5.01 -21.05
N GLN A 3 32.64 4.89 -20.78
CA GLN A 3 33.12 3.80 -19.91
C GLN A 3 32.42 3.91 -18.57
N SER A 4 31.78 2.82 -18.15
CA SER A 4 31.10 2.73 -16.89
C SER A 4 32.04 3.08 -15.72
N ILE A 5 31.70 4.06 -14.92
CA ILE A 5 32.46 4.47 -13.71
C ILE A 5 32.62 3.31 -12.70
N TYR A 6 31.81 2.26 -12.81
CA TYR A 6 31.79 1.09 -11.93
C TYR A 6 33.09 0.26 -11.95
N HIS A 7 33.95 0.38 -12.98
CA HIS A 7 35.26 -0.27 -13.03
C HIS A 7 36.27 0.31 -12.01
N LYS A 8 35.98 1.51 -11.46
CA LYS A 8 36.86 2.19 -10.50
C LYS A 8 36.49 1.92 -9.04
N VAL A 9 35.38 1.21 -8.80
CA VAL A 9 34.93 0.90 -7.44
C VAL A 9 35.61 -0.37 -6.94
N ASP A 10 36.33 -0.25 -5.83
CA ASP A 10 36.81 -1.40 -5.08
C ASP A 10 35.58 -2.04 -4.37
N ARG A 11 35.12 -3.16 -4.94
CA ARG A 11 33.91 -3.85 -4.46
C ARG A 11 34.11 -4.47 -3.08
N ASP A 12 35.32 -4.94 -2.78
CA ASP A 12 35.62 -5.57 -1.50
C ASP A 12 35.67 -4.50 -0.38
N GLN A 13 36.25 -3.36 -0.68
CA GLN A 13 36.21 -2.23 0.26
C GLN A 13 34.78 -1.70 0.46
N LEU A 14 34.03 -1.51 -0.62
CA LEU A 14 32.63 -1.09 -0.55
C LEU A 14 31.78 -2.06 0.30
N ALA A 15 31.97 -3.36 0.11
CA ALA A 15 31.26 -4.37 0.93
C ALA A 15 31.60 -4.24 2.40
N LYS A 16 32.87 -4.04 2.77
CA LYS A 16 33.31 -3.82 4.16
C LYS A 16 32.71 -2.56 4.76
N ASP A 17 32.70 -1.47 3.98
CA ASP A 17 32.15 -0.18 4.42
C ASP A 17 30.64 -0.28 4.66
N LEU A 18 29.90 -0.94 3.76
CA LEU A 18 28.47 -1.21 3.91
C LEU A 18 28.17 -2.10 5.12
N ASP A 19 28.97 -3.13 5.35
CA ASP A 19 28.84 -3.99 6.52
C ASP A 19 29.15 -3.24 7.83
N GLN A 20 30.08 -2.31 7.81
CA GLN A 20 30.36 -1.46 8.97
C GLN A 20 29.17 -0.54 9.26
N ILE A 21 28.67 0.19 8.25
CA ILE A 21 27.48 1.04 8.38
C ILE A 21 26.29 0.25 8.92
N ARG A 22 26.08 -0.96 8.39
CA ARG A 22 25.02 -1.84 8.87
C ARG A 22 25.18 -2.20 10.35
N ARG A 23 26.38 -2.52 10.80
CA ARG A 23 26.65 -2.81 12.23
C ARG A 23 26.36 -1.59 13.10
N ASP A 24 26.83 -0.43 12.68
CA ASP A 24 26.67 0.83 13.42
C ASP A 24 25.19 1.19 13.58
N VAL A 25 24.43 1.17 12.48
CA VAL A 25 22.98 1.43 12.50
C VAL A 25 22.23 0.41 13.36
N LEU A 26 22.59 -0.89 13.27
CA LEU A 26 21.93 -1.91 14.08
C LEU A 26 22.28 -1.82 15.57
N SER A 27 23.44 -1.28 15.92
CA SER A 27 23.83 -1.06 17.33
C SER A 27 23.11 0.12 17.96
N ASP A 28 22.70 1.09 17.15
CA ASP A 28 21.95 2.29 17.58
C ASP A 28 20.42 2.06 17.62
N LEU A 29 19.94 1.01 16.96
CA LEU A 29 18.52 0.69 16.89
C LEU A 29 17.94 0.36 18.27
N GLY A 30 16.94 1.14 18.72
CA GLY A 30 16.45 0.99 20.08
C GLY A 30 15.06 1.58 20.35
N GLU A 31 14.85 1.91 21.62
CA GLU A 31 13.57 2.43 22.11
C GLU A 31 13.20 3.77 21.46
N ASP A 32 14.18 4.58 21.10
CA ASP A 32 13.91 5.91 20.49
C ASP A 32 13.36 5.78 19.07
N ASP A 33 13.79 4.77 18.31
CA ASP A 33 13.16 4.43 17.02
C ASP A 33 11.69 4.04 17.19
N PHE A 34 11.40 3.25 18.23
CA PHE A 34 10.02 2.89 18.53
C PHE A 34 9.19 4.09 18.98
N LYS A 35 9.75 5.00 19.79
CA LYS A 35 9.08 6.26 20.15
C LYS A 35 8.81 7.11 18.92
N HIS A 36 9.77 7.14 17.97
CA HIS A 36 9.59 7.84 16.71
C HIS A 36 8.44 7.26 15.89
N LEU A 37 8.38 5.93 15.73
CA LEU A 37 7.25 5.24 15.08
C LEU A 37 5.91 5.62 15.73
N LYS A 38 5.84 5.65 17.05
CA LYS A 38 4.64 6.05 17.81
C LYS A 38 4.26 7.51 17.57
N LYS A 39 5.24 8.39 17.36
CA LYS A 39 5.00 9.78 16.98
C LYS A 39 4.36 9.88 15.59
N ILE A 40 4.87 9.11 14.63
CA ILE A 40 4.30 9.04 13.28
C ILE A 40 2.88 8.44 13.31
N GLU A 41 2.66 7.36 14.07
CA GLU A 41 1.33 6.77 14.25
C GLU A 41 0.33 7.79 14.82
N ARG A 42 0.75 8.59 15.80
CA ARG A 42 -0.06 9.66 16.36
C ARG A 42 -0.39 10.73 15.32
N TRP A 43 0.59 11.12 14.53
CA TRP A 43 0.39 12.06 13.43
C TRP A 43 -0.68 11.54 12.46
N GLY A 44 -0.52 10.34 11.91
CA GLY A 44 -1.53 9.78 11.01
C GLY A 44 -2.94 9.71 11.61
N ARG A 45 -3.05 9.43 12.93
CA ARG A 45 -4.34 9.47 13.65
C ARG A 45 -4.92 10.88 13.73
N ILE A 46 -4.09 11.89 14.01
CA ILE A 46 -4.54 13.30 14.05
C ILE A 46 -5.08 13.70 12.68
N PHE A 47 -4.37 13.40 11.60
CA PHE A 47 -4.84 13.69 10.26
C PHE A 47 -6.17 13.00 9.96
N SER A 48 -6.29 11.70 10.22
CA SER A 48 -7.55 10.98 10.04
C SER A 48 -8.69 11.57 10.88
N THR A 49 -8.40 11.97 12.14
CA THR A 49 -9.40 12.57 13.03
C THR A 49 -9.90 13.92 12.52
N ILE A 50 -8.99 14.79 12.07
CA ILE A 50 -9.36 16.08 11.47
C ILE A 50 -10.16 15.84 10.19
N GLY A 51 -9.67 14.96 9.32
CA GLY A 51 -10.32 14.64 8.05
C GLY A 51 -11.75 14.16 8.23
N TYR A 52 -11.95 13.07 8.95
CA TYR A 52 -13.29 12.53 9.22
C TYR A 52 -14.12 13.43 10.13
N GLY A 53 -13.51 14.15 11.08
CA GLY A 53 -14.18 15.10 11.96
C GLY A 53 -14.80 16.29 11.22
N THR A 54 -14.34 16.58 10.00
CA THR A 54 -14.86 17.69 9.17
C THR A 54 -15.55 17.22 7.89
N ALA A 55 -15.27 16.01 7.42
CA ALA A 55 -15.77 15.50 6.15
C ALA A 55 -17.30 15.38 6.05
N TRP A 56 -18.00 15.22 7.17
CA TRP A 56 -19.45 15.07 7.20
C TRP A 56 -20.22 16.37 6.98
N ILE A 57 -19.56 17.55 7.15
CA ILE A 57 -20.19 18.87 7.04
C ILE A 57 -20.49 19.18 5.56
N ILE A 58 -19.47 19.08 4.72
CA ILE A 58 -19.53 19.35 3.29
C ILE A 58 -18.38 18.64 2.56
N PRO A 59 -18.54 18.19 1.30
CA PRO A 59 -17.42 17.78 0.47
C PRO A 59 -16.44 18.94 0.25
N ASN A 60 -15.17 18.75 0.58
CA ASN A 60 -14.17 19.77 0.42
C ASN A 60 -12.74 19.17 0.33
N PRO A 61 -11.81 19.82 -0.41
CA PRO A 61 -10.47 19.29 -0.63
C PRO A 61 -9.63 19.21 0.66
N VAL A 62 -9.92 20.00 1.67
CA VAL A 62 -9.18 20.01 2.94
C VAL A 62 -9.46 18.74 3.72
N SER A 63 -10.74 18.35 3.89
CA SER A 63 -11.11 17.09 4.53
C SER A 63 -10.58 15.88 3.75
N ALA A 64 -10.71 15.89 2.41
CA ALA A 64 -10.17 14.85 1.54
C ALA A 64 -8.65 14.72 1.72
N TYR A 65 -7.90 15.82 1.72
CA TYR A 65 -6.47 15.83 1.96
C TYR A 65 -6.10 15.22 3.32
N PHE A 66 -6.77 15.62 4.41
CA PHE A 66 -6.50 15.07 5.74
C PHE A 66 -6.81 13.58 5.85
N ILE A 67 -7.91 13.12 5.24
CA ILE A 67 -8.23 11.68 5.16
C ILE A 67 -7.13 10.94 4.39
N SER A 68 -6.72 11.46 3.24
CA SER A 68 -5.68 10.88 2.41
C SER A 68 -4.34 10.80 3.14
N GLN A 69 -3.90 11.90 3.80
CA GLN A 69 -2.66 11.92 4.57
C GLN A 69 -2.66 10.92 5.73
N GLY A 70 -3.80 10.75 6.39
CA GLY A 70 -3.96 9.73 7.43
C GLY A 70 -3.79 8.31 6.91
N SER A 71 -4.37 8.00 5.74
CA SER A 71 -4.24 6.70 5.07
C SER A 71 -2.80 6.49 4.56
N MET A 72 -2.24 7.51 3.90
CA MET A 72 -0.88 7.50 3.37
C MET A 72 0.15 7.22 4.48
N THR A 73 0.09 7.96 5.61
CA THR A 73 0.97 7.74 6.75
C THR A 73 0.90 6.31 7.26
N ARG A 74 -0.29 5.71 7.29
CA ARG A 74 -0.48 4.34 7.76
C ARG A 74 0.20 3.34 6.83
N TRP A 75 0.02 3.48 5.52
CA TRP A 75 0.58 2.55 4.55
C TRP A 75 2.04 2.83 4.23
N THR A 76 2.36 4.01 3.68
CA THR A 76 3.70 4.28 3.14
C THR A 76 4.77 4.46 4.20
N THR A 77 4.40 4.78 5.43
CA THR A 77 5.37 5.01 6.50
C THR A 77 5.30 3.89 7.54
N ILE A 78 4.17 3.74 8.23
CA ILE A 78 4.09 2.81 9.38
C ILE A 78 4.18 1.36 8.90
N ALA A 79 3.29 0.96 8.00
CA ALA A 79 3.25 -0.41 7.50
C ALA A 79 4.52 -0.77 6.73
N HIS A 80 5.02 0.13 5.90
CA HIS A 80 6.24 -0.04 5.13
C HIS A 80 7.43 -0.38 6.03
N HIS A 81 7.73 0.46 7.02
CA HIS A 81 8.86 0.23 7.92
C HIS A 81 8.71 -1.06 8.75
N ILE A 82 7.50 -1.36 9.23
CA ILE A 82 7.27 -2.56 10.02
C ILE A 82 7.45 -3.82 9.17
N THR A 83 6.88 -3.86 7.96
CA THR A 83 6.99 -5.02 7.08
C THR A 83 8.41 -5.23 6.56
N HIS A 84 9.21 -4.18 6.44
CA HIS A 84 10.67 -4.27 6.22
C HIS A 84 11.45 -4.84 7.41
N ARG A 85 10.78 -5.28 8.47
CA ARG A 85 11.40 -5.90 9.64
C ARG A 85 12.31 -4.93 10.43
N ALA A 86 12.14 -3.61 10.23
CA ALA A 86 12.96 -2.61 10.87
C ALA A 86 12.93 -2.71 12.39
N TYR A 87 11.75 -3.01 12.96
CA TYR A 87 11.53 -3.04 14.40
C TYR A 87 11.65 -4.43 15.04
N ASP A 88 11.81 -5.50 14.26
CA ASP A 88 11.84 -6.88 14.77
C ASP A 88 12.99 -7.13 15.75
N LYS A 89 14.06 -6.35 15.67
CA LYS A 89 15.26 -6.46 16.50
C LYS A 89 15.21 -5.63 17.78
N ILE A 90 14.22 -4.77 17.95
CA ILE A 90 14.09 -3.95 19.16
C ILE A 90 13.56 -4.82 20.30
N LYS A 91 14.32 -4.94 21.38
CA LYS A 91 13.94 -5.72 22.55
C LYS A 91 12.70 -5.14 23.24
N GLY A 92 11.74 -6.00 23.55
CA GLY A 92 10.52 -5.58 24.28
C GLY A 92 9.46 -4.88 23.44
N ILE A 93 9.64 -4.77 22.12
CA ILE A 93 8.61 -4.17 21.26
C ILE A 93 7.33 -5.00 21.30
N PRO A 94 6.13 -4.37 21.38
CA PRO A 94 4.88 -5.10 21.32
C PRO A 94 4.73 -5.83 19.98
N LYS A 95 4.25 -7.09 20.02
CA LYS A 95 4.12 -7.98 18.85
C LYS A 95 3.46 -7.32 17.64
N ARG A 96 2.48 -6.43 17.85
CA ARG A 96 1.78 -5.70 16.76
C ARG A 96 2.69 -4.80 15.92
N TYR A 97 3.89 -4.48 16.38
CA TYR A 97 4.87 -3.66 15.65
C TYR A 97 6.02 -4.49 15.07
N THR A 98 5.92 -5.80 15.13
CA THR A 98 6.83 -6.71 14.42
C THR A 98 6.25 -7.09 13.07
N SER A 99 7.12 -7.44 12.11
CA SER A 99 6.70 -7.87 10.77
C SER A 99 5.70 -9.03 10.79
N LYS A 100 5.86 -9.97 11.73
CA LYS A 100 4.97 -11.14 11.89
C LYS A 100 3.67 -10.83 12.64
N GLY A 101 3.62 -9.77 13.42
CA GLY A 101 2.47 -9.45 14.25
C GLY A 101 1.61 -8.30 13.71
N PHE A 102 2.20 -7.48 12.85
CA PHE A 102 1.51 -6.38 12.21
C PHE A 102 0.42 -6.88 11.25
N ALA A 103 -0.75 -6.27 11.32
CA ALA A 103 -1.91 -6.61 10.50
C ALA A 103 -2.31 -8.10 10.52
N ALA A 104 -1.90 -8.88 11.53
CA ALA A 104 -2.21 -10.29 11.64
C ALA A 104 -3.71 -10.51 11.94
N GLY A 105 -4.35 -11.42 11.20
CA GLY A 105 -5.77 -11.76 11.36
C GLY A 105 -6.67 -10.54 11.16
N ASN A 106 -7.66 -10.36 12.05
CA ASN A 106 -8.62 -9.25 11.99
C ASN A 106 -7.98 -7.87 12.19
N ARG A 107 -6.75 -7.80 12.72
CA ARG A 107 -6.01 -6.55 12.84
C ARG A 107 -5.64 -5.94 11.49
N ARG A 108 -5.71 -6.71 10.41
CA ARG A 108 -5.56 -6.21 9.06
C ARG A 108 -6.41 -4.95 8.81
N TYR A 109 -7.65 -4.95 9.25
CA TYR A 109 -8.58 -3.83 9.04
C TYR A 109 -8.30 -2.61 9.92
N LEU A 110 -7.45 -2.73 10.92
CA LEU A 110 -7.03 -1.63 11.80
C LEU A 110 -5.62 -1.15 11.49
N ASP A 111 -4.67 -2.07 11.31
CA ASP A 111 -3.26 -1.75 11.17
C ASP A 111 -2.89 -1.46 9.71
N TRP A 112 -3.41 -2.26 8.76
CA TRP A 112 -3.07 -2.15 7.35
C TRP A 112 -4.08 -1.29 6.57
N PHE A 113 -5.33 -1.59 6.61
CA PHE A 113 -6.47 -0.93 5.94
C PHE A 113 -6.14 -0.37 4.55
N GLU A 114 -5.83 -1.25 3.63
CA GLU A 114 -5.49 -0.98 2.22
C GLU A 114 -6.12 -2.01 1.29
N TRP A 115 -6.11 -1.72 -0.02
CA TRP A 115 -6.61 -2.59 -1.08
C TRP A 115 -5.85 -3.92 -1.17
N MET A 116 -4.56 -3.91 -0.86
CA MET A 116 -3.67 -5.07 -0.94
C MET A 116 -3.73 -5.94 0.33
N LEU A 117 -3.41 -7.21 0.20
CA LEU A 117 -3.12 -8.07 1.34
C LEU A 117 -1.73 -7.74 1.93
N PRO A 118 -1.59 -7.65 3.25
CA PRO A 118 -0.27 -7.48 3.88
C PRO A 118 0.74 -8.52 3.42
N ALA A 119 0.35 -9.81 3.39
CA ALA A 119 1.23 -10.90 2.95
C ALA A 119 1.57 -10.84 1.45
N ALA A 120 0.65 -10.33 0.62
CA ALA A 120 0.89 -10.17 -0.81
C ALA A 120 1.89 -9.05 -1.07
N TRP A 121 1.70 -7.92 -0.38
CA TRP A 121 2.61 -6.80 -0.45
C TRP A 121 4.00 -7.14 0.13
N ASP A 122 4.07 -7.82 1.29
CA ASP A 122 5.34 -8.27 1.86
C ASP A 122 6.10 -9.18 0.87
N LYS A 123 5.40 -10.10 0.17
CA LYS A 123 6.02 -10.98 -0.80
C LYS A 123 6.51 -10.24 -2.03
N GLU A 124 5.70 -9.41 -2.62
CA GLU A 124 6.05 -8.68 -3.83
C GLU A 124 7.10 -7.61 -3.52
N HIS A 125 6.85 -6.74 -2.55
CA HIS A 125 7.68 -5.58 -2.26
C HIS A 125 9.01 -5.96 -1.59
N ASN A 126 8.96 -6.75 -0.51
CA ASN A 126 10.16 -7.04 0.28
C ASN A 126 11.01 -8.18 -0.30
N ASP A 127 10.37 -9.21 -0.89
CA ASP A 127 11.10 -10.40 -1.35
C ASP A 127 11.44 -10.36 -2.87
N LEU A 128 10.73 -9.55 -3.67
CA LEU A 128 10.95 -9.49 -5.11
C LEU A 128 11.47 -8.12 -5.54
N HIS A 129 10.70 -7.05 -5.33
CA HIS A 129 11.05 -5.70 -5.79
C HIS A 129 12.41 -5.25 -5.23
N HIS A 130 12.61 -5.28 -3.91
CA HIS A 130 13.87 -4.82 -3.31
C HIS A 130 15.11 -5.65 -3.68
N TYR A 131 14.93 -6.92 -4.03
CA TYR A 131 16.05 -7.78 -4.45
C TYR A 131 16.35 -7.70 -5.95
N ASN A 132 15.40 -7.21 -6.75
CA ASN A 132 15.53 -7.13 -8.20
C ASN A 132 15.37 -5.68 -8.73
N LEU A 133 15.50 -4.69 -7.86
CA LEU A 133 15.24 -3.29 -8.15
C LEU A 133 15.88 -2.82 -9.45
N GLY A 134 15.04 -2.45 -10.43
CA GLY A 134 15.47 -2.01 -11.75
C GLY A 134 15.93 -3.12 -12.71
N GLU A 135 15.84 -4.39 -12.31
CA GLU A 135 16.13 -5.55 -13.17
C GLU A 135 14.86 -6.08 -13.84
N GLN A 136 15.03 -6.94 -14.85
CA GLN A 136 13.90 -7.56 -15.56
C GLN A 136 13.00 -8.42 -14.66
N ALA A 137 13.51 -8.91 -13.54
CA ALA A 137 12.78 -9.70 -12.56
C ALA A 137 12.04 -8.85 -11.52
N ASP A 138 12.16 -7.53 -11.58
CA ASP A 138 11.45 -6.60 -10.72
C ASP A 138 9.97 -6.54 -11.13
N PRO A 139 9.01 -6.98 -10.28
CA PRO A 139 7.59 -6.93 -10.61
C PRO A 139 7.06 -5.50 -10.77
N ASP A 140 7.72 -4.51 -10.17
CA ASP A 140 7.36 -3.10 -10.24
C ASP A 140 8.11 -2.30 -11.30
N GLN A 141 8.78 -2.97 -12.24
CA GLN A 141 9.47 -2.28 -13.33
C GLN A 141 8.48 -1.58 -14.26
N VAL A 142 8.39 -0.26 -14.12
CA VAL A 142 7.41 0.60 -14.81
C VAL A 142 7.54 0.49 -16.33
N GLU A 143 8.76 0.40 -16.86
CA GLU A 143 9.06 0.30 -18.29
C GLU A 143 8.34 -0.90 -18.93
N TYR A 144 8.41 -2.07 -18.31
CA TYR A 144 7.72 -3.27 -18.78
C TYR A 144 6.21 -3.17 -18.63
N ASN A 145 5.76 -2.70 -17.50
CA ASN A 145 4.34 -2.61 -17.21
C ASN A 145 3.62 -1.58 -18.08
N MET A 146 4.37 -0.59 -18.59
CA MET A 146 3.86 0.48 -19.47
C MET A 146 4.14 0.28 -20.95
N GLU A 147 4.86 -0.77 -21.34
CA GLU A 147 5.27 -0.99 -22.73
C GLU A 147 4.08 -0.98 -23.71
N ALA A 148 3.03 -1.74 -23.38
CA ALA A 148 1.80 -1.79 -24.19
C ALA A 148 1.13 -0.42 -24.31
N PHE A 149 1.14 0.39 -23.24
CA PHE A 149 0.61 1.75 -23.24
C PHE A 149 1.45 2.70 -24.07
N LEU A 150 2.77 2.60 -23.98
CA LEU A 150 3.70 3.42 -24.77
C LEU A 150 3.61 3.12 -26.26
N ALA A 151 3.25 1.88 -26.62
CA ALA A 151 3.03 1.46 -28.00
C ALA A 151 1.74 2.02 -28.64
N LEU A 152 0.80 2.53 -27.84
CA LEU A 152 -0.45 3.11 -28.35
C LEU A 152 -0.18 4.37 -29.17
N LYS A 153 -0.75 4.40 -30.38
CA LYS A 153 -0.68 5.56 -31.30
C LYS A 153 -1.80 6.57 -30.95
N ILE A 154 -1.71 7.18 -29.76
CA ILE A 154 -2.68 8.18 -29.30
C ILE A 154 -1.98 9.54 -29.09
N PRO A 155 -2.73 10.67 -29.17
CA PRO A 155 -2.20 12.00 -28.89
C PRO A 155 -1.58 12.10 -27.50
N VAL A 156 -0.52 12.91 -27.37
CA VAL A 156 0.23 13.07 -26.11
C VAL A 156 -0.66 13.52 -24.95
N TRP A 157 -1.57 14.48 -25.18
CA TRP A 157 -2.49 14.95 -24.15
C TRP A 157 -3.38 13.82 -23.59
N LEU A 158 -3.81 12.89 -24.45
CA LEU A 158 -4.62 11.74 -24.03
C LEU A 158 -3.79 10.77 -23.17
N ARG A 159 -2.49 10.63 -23.45
CA ARG A 159 -1.58 9.86 -22.57
C ARG A 159 -1.53 10.44 -21.17
N TYR A 160 -1.46 11.78 -21.03
CA TYR A 160 -1.48 12.42 -19.70
C TYR A 160 -2.80 12.21 -18.96
N VAL A 161 -3.93 12.21 -19.67
CA VAL A 161 -5.23 11.85 -19.06
C VAL A 161 -5.22 10.42 -18.54
N PHE A 162 -4.74 9.47 -19.35
CA PHE A 162 -4.59 8.07 -18.92
C PHE A 162 -3.66 7.93 -17.72
N LEU A 163 -2.52 8.61 -17.74
CA LEU A 163 -1.59 8.59 -16.60
C LEU A 163 -2.22 9.17 -15.33
N GLY A 164 -2.99 10.24 -15.45
CA GLY A 164 -3.75 10.80 -14.33
C GLY A 164 -4.77 9.82 -13.74
N VAL A 165 -5.53 9.13 -14.60
CA VAL A 165 -6.46 8.09 -14.19
C VAL A 165 -5.73 6.92 -13.55
N MET A 166 -4.64 6.45 -14.16
CA MET A 166 -3.82 5.37 -13.60
C MET A 166 -3.22 5.77 -12.24
N ALA A 167 -2.69 6.98 -12.11
CA ALA A 167 -2.13 7.46 -10.85
C ALA A 167 -3.17 7.52 -9.73
N SER A 168 -4.43 7.87 -10.05
CA SER A 168 -5.52 7.90 -9.06
C SER A 168 -6.12 6.54 -8.75
N THR A 169 -5.90 5.53 -9.59
CA THR A 169 -6.53 4.20 -9.46
C THR A 169 -5.52 3.06 -9.30
N TRP A 170 -4.22 3.36 -9.32
CA TRP A 170 -3.16 2.36 -9.41
C TRP A 170 -3.16 1.34 -8.25
N LYS A 171 -3.54 1.75 -7.04
CA LYS A 171 -3.57 0.87 -5.88
C LYS A 171 -4.51 -0.32 -6.08
N PHE A 172 -5.74 -0.09 -6.56
CA PHE A 172 -6.70 -1.17 -6.74
C PHE A 172 -6.65 -1.77 -8.15
N MET A 173 -6.32 -0.98 -9.19
CA MET A 173 -6.29 -1.46 -10.58
C MET A 173 -5.01 -2.23 -10.94
N TYR A 174 -3.90 -1.86 -10.33
CA TYR A 174 -2.60 -2.45 -10.61
C TYR A 174 -2.00 -3.17 -9.40
N TYR A 175 -1.87 -2.49 -8.26
CA TYR A 175 -1.08 -2.98 -7.13
C TYR A 175 -1.76 -4.15 -6.41
N ALA A 176 -3.06 -4.06 -6.14
CA ALA A 176 -3.79 -5.15 -5.48
C ALA A 176 -3.75 -6.46 -6.26
N PRO A 177 -4.07 -6.49 -7.58
CA PRO A 177 -3.97 -7.74 -8.34
C PRO A 177 -2.52 -8.20 -8.56
N SER A 178 -1.54 -7.31 -8.83
CA SER A 178 -0.16 -7.71 -9.09
C SER A 178 0.49 -8.33 -7.86
N THR A 179 0.37 -7.70 -6.71
CA THR A 179 0.92 -8.25 -5.45
C THR A 179 0.28 -9.59 -5.08
N LEU A 180 -1.05 -9.72 -5.25
CA LEU A 180 -1.75 -10.98 -5.01
C LEU A 180 -1.28 -12.10 -5.95
N ARG A 181 -1.00 -11.77 -7.20
CA ARG A 181 -0.45 -12.73 -8.18
C ARG A 181 0.91 -13.24 -7.74
N GLU A 182 1.82 -12.38 -7.32
CA GLU A 182 3.15 -12.77 -6.84
C GLU A 182 3.05 -13.69 -5.61
N LEU A 183 2.12 -13.41 -4.70
CA LEU A 183 1.85 -14.30 -3.57
C LEU A 183 1.37 -15.68 -4.04
N ARG A 184 0.43 -15.73 -5.00
CA ARG A 184 -0.07 -17.00 -5.57
C ARG A 184 1.05 -17.80 -6.22
N VAL A 185 1.86 -17.17 -7.06
CA VAL A 185 3.01 -17.81 -7.73
C VAL A 185 3.97 -18.38 -6.70
N SER A 186 4.31 -17.60 -5.67
CA SER A 186 5.17 -18.05 -4.58
C SER A 186 4.60 -19.27 -3.84
N ASN A 187 3.30 -19.22 -3.51
CA ASN A 187 2.63 -20.29 -2.78
C ASN A 187 2.51 -21.57 -3.64
N ALA A 188 2.19 -21.44 -4.92
CA ALA A 188 2.13 -22.57 -5.84
C ALA A 188 3.51 -23.24 -5.99
N LYS A 189 4.57 -22.44 -6.18
CA LYS A 189 5.95 -22.94 -6.25
C LYS A 189 6.34 -23.70 -4.98
N LYS A 190 6.02 -23.18 -3.81
CA LYS A 190 6.28 -23.85 -2.52
C LYS A 190 5.51 -25.17 -2.39
N ALA A 191 4.31 -25.27 -2.97
CA ALA A 191 3.45 -26.44 -2.96
C ALA A 191 3.75 -27.44 -4.10
N GLY A 192 4.73 -27.16 -4.95
CA GLY A 192 5.04 -27.98 -6.15
C GLY A 192 3.91 -28.02 -7.17
N LYS A 193 3.07 -26.97 -7.23
CA LYS A 193 1.92 -26.89 -8.14
C LYS A 193 2.24 -25.92 -9.29
N GLU A 194 1.78 -26.26 -10.48
CA GLU A 194 1.76 -25.34 -11.62
C GLU A 194 0.48 -24.50 -11.58
N LEU A 195 0.63 -23.22 -11.89
CA LEU A 195 -0.50 -22.32 -12.09
C LEU A 195 -0.92 -22.34 -13.56
N PRO A 196 -2.23 -22.14 -13.85
CA PRO A 196 -2.68 -21.94 -15.21
C PRO A 196 -2.01 -20.69 -15.81
N PRO A 197 -1.95 -20.57 -17.16
CA PRO A 197 -1.47 -19.38 -17.81
C PRO A 197 -2.18 -18.12 -17.31
N PHE A 198 -1.42 -17.07 -17.08
CA PHE A 198 -1.99 -15.81 -16.59
C PHE A 198 -2.97 -15.21 -17.60
N SER A 199 -4.15 -14.84 -17.11
CA SER A 199 -5.17 -14.09 -17.85
C SER A 199 -5.66 -12.93 -17.01
N ARG A 200 -5.42 -11.71 -17.46
CA ARG A 200 -5.92 -10.49 -16.78
C ARG A 200 -7.44 -10.46 -16.72
N ALA A 201 -8.14 -10.99 -17.73
CA ALA A 201 -9.59 -11.08 -17.74
C ALA A 201 -10.11 -12.02 -16.65
N ASP A 202 -9.45 -13.16 -16.44
CA ASP A 202 -9.84 -14.12 -15.39
C ASP A 202 -9.49 -13.58 -13.98
N GLU A 203 -8.40 -12.84 -13.85
CA GLU A 203 -8.00 -12.19 -12.60
C GLU A 203 -9.04 -11.19 -12.08
N TRP A 204 -9.77 -10.52 -12.98
CA TRP A 204 -10.82 -9.57 -12.64
C TRP A 204 -12.22 -10.15 -12.60
N ASN A 205 -12.42 -11.34 -13.16
CA ASN A 205 -13.72 -12.00 -13.24
C ASN A 205 -14.09 -12.67 -11.92
N PRO A 206 -15.07 -12.16 -11.14
CA PRO A 206 -15.44 -12.74 -9.84
C PRO A 206 -16.01 -14.16 -9.92
N LEU A 207 -16.36 -14.64 -11.12
CA LEU A 207 -16.81 -16.02 -11.35
C LEU A 207 -15.64 -17.02 -11.54
N LYS A 208 -14.42 -16.52 -11.61
CA LYS A 208 -13.20 -17.33 -11.66
C LYS A 208 -12.52 -17.37 -10.29
N PRO A 209 -11.82 -18.45 -9.93
CA PRO A 209 -11.17 -18.55 -8.62
C PRO A 209 -10.22 -17.39 -8.32
N GLU A 210 -9.42 -16.98 -9.31
CA GLU A 210 -8.46 -15.89 -9.21
C GLU A 210 -9.16 -14.55 -8.95
N GLY A 211 -10.22 -14.29 -9.70
CA GLY A 211 -11.02 -13.07 -9.54
C GLY A 211 -11.81 -13.08 -8.25
N TRP A 212 -12.40 -14.21 -7.88
CA TRP A 212 -13.11 -14.33 -6.60
C TRP A 212 -12.18 -14.02 -5.42
N GLU A 213 -10.95 -14.53 -5.44
CA GLU A 213 -9.97 -14.22 -4.40
C GLU A 213 -9.62 -12.73 -4.38
N LEU A 214 -9.34 -12.10 -5.54
CA LEU A 214 -9.07 -10.67 -5.61
C LEU A 214 -10.21 -9.84 -5.02
N TRP A 215 -11.46 -10.13 -5.42
CA TRP A 215 -12.61 -9.39 -4.93
C TRP A 215 -12.90 -9.65 -3.46
N SER A 216 -12.93 -10.91 -3.02
CA SER A 216 -13.34 -11.26 -1.65
C SER A 216 -12.30 -10.93 -0.59
N VAL A 217 -11.02 -10.98 -0.93
CA VAL A 217 -9.93 -10.83 0.04
C VAL A 217 -9.27 -9.45 -0.03
N CYS A 218 -9.21 -8.82 -1.20
CA CYS A 218 -8.59 -7.52 -1.38
C CYS A 218 -9.61 -6.40 -1.51
N LEU A 219 -10.38 -6.38 -2.61
CA LEU A 219 -11.14 -5.22 -3.03
C LEU A 219 -12.40 -4.98 -2.19
N ALA A 220 -13.28 -5.97 -2.08
CA ALA A 220 -14.56 -5.80 -1.42
C ALA A 220 -14.45 -5.45 0.07
N PRO A 221 -13.59 -6.09 0.88
CA PRO A 221 -13.47 -5.74 2.29
C PRO A 221 -13.07 -4.29 2.51
N TYR A 222 -12.11 -3.80 1.73
CA TYR A 222 -11.68 -2.40 1.82
C TYR A 222 -12.80 -1.45 1.36
N ALA A 223 -13.37 -1.70 0.17
CA ALA A 223 -14.41 -0.86 -0.38
C ALA A 223 -15.65 -0.77 0.53
N ILE A 224 -16.11 -1.90 1.07
CA ILE A 224 -17.27 -1.93 1.98
C ILE A 224 -16.98 -1.13 3.25
N ILE A 225 -15.83 -1.33 3.88
CA ILE A 225 -15.51 -0.58 5.10
C ILE A 225 -15.35 0.91 4.78
N ARG A 226 -14.57 1.24 3.76
CA ARG A 226 -14.22 2.62 3.43
C ARG A 226 -15.37 3.44 2.89
N PHE A 227 -16.14 2.88 1.95
CA PHE A 227 -17.13 3.61 1.18
C PHE A 227 -18.58 3.32 1.59
N ALA A 228 -18.81 2.36 2.50
CA ALA A 228 -20.12 2.12 3.06
C ALA A 228 -20.12 2.25 4.59
N LEU A 229 -19.39 1.40 5.32
CA LEU A 229 -19.52 1.36 6.79
C LEU A 229 -19.05 2.67 7.46
N ILE A 230 -17.90 3.22 7.05
CA ILE A 230 -17.42 4.49 7.63
C ILE A 230 -18.40 5.64 7.35
N PRO A 231 -18.88 5.91 6.13
CA PRO A 231 -19.91 6.92 5.88
C PRO A 231 -21.17 6.71 6.71
N LEU A 232 -21.67 5.47 6.83
CA LEU A 232 -22.87 5.17 7.60
C LEU A 232 -22.75 5.51 9.11
N LEU A 233 -21.55 5.49 9.68
CA LEU A 233 -21.30 5.92 11.06
C LEU A 233 -21.61 7.41 11.28
N PHE A 234 -21.68 8.21 10.22
CA PHE A 234 -21.97 9.64 10.31
C PHE A 234 -23.46 9.99 10.17
N ILE A 235 -24.33 9.01 9.94
CA ILE A 235 -25.78 9.22 9.94
C ILE A 235 -26.26 9.84 11.27
N PRO A 236 -25.97 9.26 12.44
CA PRO A 236 -26.40 9.87 13.71
C PRO A 236 -25.76 11.25 13.95
N VAL A 237 -24.52 11.46 13.51
CA VAL A 237 -23.84 12.76 13.63
C VAL A 237 -24.61 13.83 12.82
N GLY A 238 -24.97 13.55 11.57
CA GLY A 238 -25.72 14.48 10.73
C GLY A 238 -27.12 14.77 11.26
N ILE A 239 -27.80 13.78 11.86
CA ILE A 239 -29.12 13.97 12.48
C ILE A 239 -29.00 14.93 13.69
N VAL A 240 -28.05 14.67 14.59
CA VAL A 240 -27.85 15.49 15.80
C VAL A 240 -27.41 16.93 15.43
N ALA A 241 -26.58 17.06 14.38
CA ALA A 241 -26.14 18.37 13.90
C ALA A 241 -27.16 19.15 13.06
N GLY A 242 -28.31 18.54 12.75
CA GLY A 242 -29.38 19.19 12.00
C GLY A 242 -29.17 19.31 10.49
N ILE A 243 -28.12 18.70 9.93
CA ILE A 243 -27.85 18.71 8.48
C ILE A 243 -28.46 17.50 7.76
N GLY A 244 -28.98 16.52 8.50
CA GLY A 244 -29.53 15.28 7.96
C GLY A 244 -28.53 14.15 7.85
N GLY A 245 -28.94 12.95 8.27
CA GLY A 245 -28.03 11.78 8.33
C GLY A 245 -27.52 11.34 6.95
N ALA A 246 -28.40 11.30 5.94
CA ALA A 246 -28.03 10.93 4.56
C ALA A 246 -27.02 11.91 3.96
N ILE A 247 -27.19 13.21 4.22
CA ILE A 247 -26.28 14.26 3.74
C ILE A 247 -24.90 14.07 4.36
N ALA A 248 -24.81 13.89 5.69
CA ALA A 248 -23.53 13.65 6.37
C ALA A 248 -22.80 12.42 5.85
N ALA A 249 -23.52 11.30 5.68
CA ALA A 249 -22.95 10.07 5.12
C ALA A 249 -22.45 10.28 3.68
N THR A 250 -23.23 10.95 2.84
CA THR A 250 -22.83 11.26 1.46
C THR A 250 -21.60 12.16 1.40
N ASN A 251 -21.52 13.18 2.27
CA ASN A 251 -20.36 14.07 2.34
C ASN A 251 -19.09 13.29 2.71
N VAL A 252 -19.16 12.39 3.69
CA VAL A 252 -18.03 11.53 4.08
C VAL A 252 -17.63 10.59 2.94
N LEU A 253 -18.61 10.00 2.24
CA LEU A 253 -18.34 9.16 1.07
C LEU A 253 -17.57 9.93 0.00
N ILE A 254 -18.07 11.11 -0.38
CA ILE A 254 -17.44 11.95 -1.44
C ILE A 254 -16.01 12.32 -1.02
N ASN A 255 -15.80 12.80 0.21
CA ASN A 255 -14.45 13.14 0.69
C ASN A 255 -13.51 11.92 0.74
N SER A 256 -14.07 10.70 0.95
CA SER A 256 -13.28 9.46 0.96
C SER A 256 -12.93 8.94 -0.43
N LEU A 257 -13.68 9.33 -1.48
CA LEU A 257 -13.39 8.94 -2.87
C LEU A 257 -12.17 9.67 -3.46
N PHE A 258 -11.84 10.84 -2.92
CA PHE A 258 -10.66 11.62 -3.33
C PHE A 258 -9.38 11.21 -2.58
N GLU A 259 -9.26 9.95 -2.20
CA GLU A 259 -8.03 9.39 -1.66
C GLU A 259 -7.00 9.23 -2.78
N LEU A 260 -5.98 10.04 -2.74
CA LEU A 260 -4.82 9.98 -3.62
C LEU A 260 -3.70 9.15 -3.01
#